data_25c89d6e7c90ff016f05f557653b2b41
#
_entry.id   25c89d6e7c90ff016f05f557653b2b41
#
_cell.length_a   1.000
_cell.length_b   1.000
_cell.length_c   1.000
_cell.angle_alpha   90.00
_cell.angle_beta   90.00
_cell.angle_gamma   90.00
#
_symmetry.space_group_name_H-M   'P 1'
#
loop_
_entity.id
_entity.type
_entity.pdbx_description
1 polymer ?
#
loop_
_entity_poly.entity_id
_entity_poly.type
_entity_poly.pdbx_seq_one_letter_code
_entity_poly.pdbx_strand_id
1 'polypeptide(L)'
;WGNEYLRQLTDAGSPATVVAEKIKFNFGISSNYFLEIAKFRAARMLWANIVASYEPTCLRDCDNKGENDECRCAAKMKVHAETSTFNMTLFDAHVNLLRTQTEAMSAALAGVDSITVTPFDKVYQNPDEFSERLARNQQLLLKEESHLDKVVDPAAGSYYVENLTVAIAQQAWDLFLEVEDKGGFYMALTAGTVQAAVNASCAARHKAVAQRKEVLLGTNQFPNFSEKAGEKKPADADCSCGCEHKEIATVKLQRAASEFEALRLETEAAAKRPKAFMLTIGNLAMRQARAQFSCNFLGCAGYEVVDNLGFESVEAGVEAAMAANADIVVLCSSDDEYVDYAV
;
A
#
# COMPACT_ATOMS: atom_id res chain seq x y z
N TRP A 1 -11.53 6.43 16.53
CA TRP A 1 -10.72 7.35 17.36
C TRP A 1 -11.39 8.70 17.53
N GLY A 2 -11.74 9.40 16.44
CA GLY A 2 -12.30 10.74 16.51
C GLY A 2 -13.54 10.83 17.44
N ASN A 3 -14.48 9.90 17.30
CA ASN A 3 -15.65 9.83 18.15
C ASN A 3 -15.29 9.57 19.63
N GLU A 4 -14.31 8.68 19.87
CA GLU A 4 -13.85 8.37 21.24
C GLU A 4 -13.28 9.61 21.95
N TYR A 5 -12.42 10.37 21.26
CA TYR A 5 -11.90 11.63 21.80
C TYR A 5 -13.01 12.69 21.97
N LEU A 6 -13.91 12.79 21.00
CA LEU A 6 -15.00 13.74 21.05
C LEU A 6 -15.91 13.45 22.25
N ARG A 7 -16.29 12.18 22.44
CA ARG A 7 -17.11 11.72 23.58
C ARG A 7 -16.43 11.99 24.91
N GLN A 8 -15.22 11.49 25.12
CA GLN A 8 -14.52 11.61 26.41
C GLN A 8 -14.28 13.06 26.82
N LEU A 9 -13.93 13.94 25.88
CA LEU A 9 -13.67 15.34 26.17
C LEU A 9 -14.97 16.14 26.36
N THR A 10 -16.05 15.78 25.69
CA THR A 10 -17.38 16.39 25.93
C THR A 10 -17.95 15.95 27.26
N ASP A 11 -17.80 14.68 27.63
CA ASP A 11 -18.22 14.16 28.95
C ASP A 11 -17.41 14.83 30.07
N ALA A 12 -16.16 15.20 29.82
CA ALA A 12 -15.32 15.98 30.74
C ALA A 12 -15.69 17.49 30.79
N GLY A 13 -16.72 17.94 30.06
CA GLY A 13 -17.24 19.31 30.10
C GLY A 13 -16.66 20.25 29.02
N SER A 14 -15.90 19.77 28.06
CA SER A 14 -15.40 20.57 26.94
C SER A 14 -16.49 20.70 25.86
N PRO A 15 -16.77 21.91 25.31
CA PRO A 15 -17.74 22.07 24.24
C PRO A 15 -17.39 21.27 23.00
N ALA A 16 -18.35 20.53 22.44
CA ALA A 16 -18.13 19.69 21.23
C ALA A 16 -17.55 20.48 20.05
N THR A 17 -17.95 21.74 19.87
CA THR A 17 -17.40 22.66 18.86
C THR A 17 -15.90 22.83 19.00
N VAL A 18 -15.40 23.06 20.23
CA VAL A 18 -13.97 23.28 20.48
C VAL A 18 -13.19 22.00 20.25
N VAL A 19 -13.71 20.88 20.73
CA VAL A 19 -13.05 19.56 20.59
C VAL A 19 -12.94 19.17 19.12
N ALA A 20 -14.05 19.20 18.37
CA ALA A 20 -14.08 18.82 16.97
C ALA A 20 -13.14 19.68 16.10
N GLU A 21 -13.06 20.98 16.35
CA GLU A 21 -12.14 21.90 15.63
C GLU A 21 -10.66 21.59 15.88
N LYS A 22 -10.31 20.94 17.00
CA LYS A 22 -8.91 20.63 17.37
C LYS A 22 -8.46 19.27 16.88
N ILE A 23 -9.38 18.35 16.61
CA ILE A 23 -9.03 17.02 16.09
C ILE A 23 -8.50 17.13 14.66
N LYS A 24 -7.35 16.53 14.43
CA LYS A 24 -6.75 16.34 13.10
C LYS A 24 -6.59 14.85 12.85
N PHE A 25 -6.91 14.44 11.64
CA PHE A 25 -6.83 13.04 11.21
C PHE A 25 -5.64 12.83 10.31
N ASN A 26 -4.78 11.87 10.66
CA ASN A 26 -3.68 11.43 9.82
C ASN A 26 -4.09 10.13 9.12
N PHE A 27 -4.06 10.13 7.78
CA PHE A 27 -4.36 8.97 6.97
C PHE A 27 -3.16 8.55 6.14
N GLY A 28 -2.89 7.24 6.08
CA GLY A 28 -2.02 6.68 5.07
C GLY A 28 -2.73 6.68 3.70
N ILE A 29 -1.96 6.91 2.64
CA ILE A 29 -2.43 6.82 1.26
C ILE A 29 -1.83 5.57 0.65
N SER A 30 -2.67 4.72 0.06
CA SER A 30 -2.25 3.51 -0.64
C SER A 30 -2.25 3.68 -2.16
N SER A 31 -1.86 2.63 -2.87
CA SER A 31 -1.73 2.65 -4.32
C SER A 31 -3.06 2.63 -5.10
N ASN A 32 -4.19 2.35 -4.44
CA ASN A 32 -5.47 2.26 -5.13
C ASN A 32 -6.12 3.64 -5.31
N TYR A 33 -5.81 4.28 -6.42
CA TYR A 33 -6.07 5.68 -6.73
C TYR A 33 -7.51 6.15 -6.45
N PHE A 34 -8.51 5.49 -7.04
CA PHE A 34 -9.91 5.92 -6.88
C PHE A 34 -10.48 5.57 -5.51
N LEU A 35 -10.01 4.47 -4.91
CA LEU A 35 -10.40 4.09 -3.56
C LEU A 35 -9.91 5.11 -2.54
N GLU A 36 -8.71 5.64 -2.72
CA GLU A 36 -8.16 6.68 -1.87
C GLU A 36 -8.96 7.99 -1.97
N ILE A 37 -9.31 8.43 -3.19
CA ILE A 37 -10.17 9.61 -3.37
C ILE A 37 -11.52 9.41 -2.65
N ALA A 38 -12.17 8.27 -2.87
CA ALA A 38 -13.46 7.95 -2.27
C ALA A 38 -13.38 7.82 -0.74
N LYS A 39 -12.28 7.27 -0.21
CA LYS A 39 -12.01 7.16 1.24
C LYS A 39 -12.05 8.52 1.94
N PHE A 40 -11.36 9.52 1.41
CA PHE A 40 -11.35 10.85 2.00
C PHE A 40 -12.71 11.55 1.92
N ARG A 41 -13.44 11.35 0.83
CA ARG A 41 -14.80 11.86 0.68
C ARG A 41 -15.75 11.21 1.70
N ALA A 42 -15.71 9.88 1.81
CA ALA A 42 -16.50 9.12 2.80
C ALA A 42 -16.15 9.52 4.24
N ALA A 43 -14.86 9.67 4.56
CA ALA A 43 -14.41 10.06 5.89
C ALA A 43 -14.97 11.43 6.31
N ARG A 44 -14.97 12.44 5.41
CA ARG A 44 -15.56 13.75 5.70
C ARG A 44 -17.06 13.66 5.94
N MET A 45 -17.77 12.88 5.14
CA MET A 45 -19.21 12.69 5.28
C MET A 45 -19.55 12.03 6.62
N LEU A 46 -18.84 10.96 6.99
CA LEU A 46 -19.06 10.28 8.26
C LEU A 46 -18.71 11.15 9.46
N TRP A 47 -17.57 11.86 9.40
CA TRP A 47 -17.18 12.77 10.46
C TRP A 47 -18.17 13.90 10.66
N ALA A 48 -18.69 14.49 9.59
CA ALA A 48 -19.70 15.53 9.67
C ALA A 48 -20.97 15.04 10.37
N ASN A 49 -21.44 13.82 10.07
CA ASN A 49 -22.61 13.22 10.73
C ASN A 49 -22.34 12.91 12.21
N ILE A 50 -21.14 12.42 12.55
CA ILE A 50 -20.76 12.18 13.95
C ILE A 50 -20.77 13.50 14.74
N VAL A 51 -20.15 14.55 14.22
CA VAL A 51 -20.09 15.84 14.91
C VAL A 51 -21.48 16.47 15.03
N ALA A 52 -22.32 16.38 14.00
CA ALA A 52 -23.68 16.89 14.02
C ALA A 52 -24.53 16.25 15.13
N SER A 53 -24.34 14.97 15.46
CA SER A 53 -25.06 14.29 16.55
C SER A 53 -24.74 14.82 17.94
N TYR A 54 -23.68 15.61 18.10
CA TYR A 54 -23.36 16.32 19.35
C TYR A 54 -23.94 17.72 19.41
N GLU A 55 -24.74 18.14 18.43
CA GLU A 55 -25.40 19.45 18.35
C GLU A 55 -24.46 20.63 18.67
N PRO A 56 -23.30 20.75 17.97
CA PRO A 56 -22.30 21.75 18.28
C PRO A 56 -22.84 23.17 18.05
N THR A 57 -22.78 24.04 19.06
CA THR A 57 -23.21 25.45 18.95
C THR A 57 -22.07 26.35 18.52
N CYS A 58 -22.34 27.36 17.69
CA CYS A 58 -21.32 28.34 17.31
C CYS A 58 -20.91 29.23 18.49
N LEU A 59 -19.65 29.20 18.84
CA LEU A 59 -19.06 30.05 19.89
C LEU A 59 -18.63 31.44 19.37
N ARG A 60 -18.69 31.65 18.06
CA ARG A 60 -18.28 32.88 17.36
C ARG A 60 -19.36 33.29 16.38
N ASP A 61 -19.36 34.55 15.99
CA ASP A 61 -20.19 34.98 14.88
C ASP A 61 -19.69 34.25 13.59
N CYS A 62 -20.57 33.49 12.98
CA CYS A 62 -20.23 32.57 11.90
C CYS A 62 -21.29 32.61 10.80
N ASP A 63 -20.89 32.93 9.57
CA ASP A 63 -21.79 32.97 8.40
C ASP A 63 -22.32 31.60 7.99
N ASN A 64 -21.78 30.50 8.56
CA ASN A 64 -22.08 29.10 8.23
C ASN A 64 -22.91 28.41 9.33
N LYS A 65 -23.83 29.14 9.96
CA LYS A 65 -24.73 28.53 10.94
C LYS A 65 -25.79 27.69 10.25
N GLY A 66 -26.07 26.52 10.83
CA GLY A 66 -27.20 25.68 10.48
C GLY A 66 -28.51 26.21 11.07
N GLU A 67 -29.59 25.47 10.87
CA GLU A 67 -30.83 25.66 11.59
C GLU A 67 -30.54 25.48 13.10
N ASN A 68 -31.17 26.30 13.95
CA ASN A 68 -30.99 26.29 15.41
C ASN A 68 -29.55 26.64 15.91
N ASP A 69 -28.83 27.53 15.24
CA ASP A 69 -27.47 27.96 15.60
C ASP A 69 -26.41 26.84 15.58
N GLU A 70 -26.68 25.72 14.92
CA GLU A 70 -25.76 24.61 14.77
C GLU A 70 -24.44 25.07 14.09
N CYS A 71 -23.29 24.67 14.64
CA CYS A 71 -21.98 25.03 14.11
C CYS A 71 -21.51 24.04 13.01
N ARG A 72 -21.87 24.31 11.76
CA ARG A 72 -21.39 23.50 10.62
C ARG A 72 -19.87 23.56 10.41
N CYS A 73 -19.21 24.61 10.90
CA CYS A 73 -17.75 24.74 10.81
C CYS A 73 -17.01 23.71 11.67
N ALA A 74 -17.58 23.33 12.82
CA ALA A 74 -17.03 22.29 13.69
C ALA A 74 -16.99 20.91 13.01
N ALA A 75 -17.94 20.66 12.11
CA ALA A 75 -18.03 19.39 11.37
C ALA A 75 -17.00 19.24 10.23
N LYS A 76 -16.22 20.30 9.93
CA LYS A 76 -15.18 20.24 8.91
C LYS A 76 -13.99 19.40 9.38
N MET A 77 -13.82 18.24 8.78
CA MET A 77 -12.70 17.34 9.06
C MET A 77 -11.39 17.96 8.58
N LYS A 78 -10.38 18.01 9.46
CA LYS A 78 -9.00 18.39 9.10
C LYS A 78 -8.20 17.14 8.83
N VAL A 79 -7.68 17.04 7.62
CA VAL A 79 -7.01 15.81 7.12
C VAL A 79 -5.57 16.10 6.75
N HIS A 80 -4.66 15.39 7.41
CA HIS A 80 -3.30 15.20 6.94
C HIS A 80 -3.18 13.84 6.29
N ALA A 81 -2.49 13.75 5.16
CA ALA A 81 -2.26 12.50 4.46
C ALA A 81 -0.75 12.23 4.30
N GLU A 82 -0.36 10.97 4.44
CA GLU A 82 1.02 10.53 4.27
C GLU A 82 1.06 9.33 3.32
N THR A 83 1.97 9.34 2.34
CA THR A 83 2.14 8.19 1.43
C THR A 83 2.62 6.97 2.22
N SER A 84 1.97 5.83 1.98
CA SER A 84 2.19 4.62 2.76
C SER A 84 3.49 3.91 2.38
N THR A 85 4.25 3.45 3.37
CA THR A 85 5.39 2.56 3.13
C THR A 85 4.98 1.12 2.82
N PHE A 86 3.71 0.76 2.98
CA PHE A 86 3.23 -0.62 2.80
C PHE A 86 3.54 -1.19 1.42
N ASN A 87 3.39 -0.38 0.36
CA ASN A 87 3.64 -0.78 -1.03
C ASN A 87 5.07 -0.49 -1.51
N MET A 88 5.91 0.14 -0.68
CA MET A 88 7.29 0.43 -1.05
C MET A 88 8.15 -0.82 -1.06
N THR A 89 9.11 -0.86 -1.97
CA THR A 89 9.97 -2.00 -2.23
C THR A 89 11.45 -1.64 -2.11
N LEU A 90 12.27 -2.60 -1.67
CA LEU A 90 13.73 -2.48 -1.62
C LEU A 90 14.34 -2.67 -3.02
N PHE A 91 13.82 -3.65 -3.77
CA PHE A 91 14.23 -3.88 -5.15
C PHE A 91 13.44 -2.95 -6.08
N ASP A 92 14.12 -2.53 -7.16
CA ASP A 92 13.61 -1.53 -8.08
C ASP A 92 13.12 -0.26 -7.35
N ALA A 93 13.93 0.19 -6.41
CA ALA A 93 13.57 1.20 -5.41
C ALA A 93 13.11 2.54 -6.01
N HIS A 94 13.62 2.92 -7.19
CA HIS A 94 13.20 4.15 -7.85
C HIS A 94 11.74 4.12 -8.32
N VAL A 95 11.13 2.93 -8.48
CA VAL A 95 9.69 2.80 -8.74
C VAL A 95 8.86 3.33 -7.57
N ASN A 96 9.42 3.39 -6.34
CA ASN A 96 8.76 4.02 -5.22
C ASN A 96 8.44 5.50 -5.47
N LEU A 97 9.24 6.22 -6.28
CA LEU A 97 8.95 7.60 -6.71
C LEU A 97 7.62 7.67 -7.49
N LEU A 98 7.40 6.70 -8.39
CA LEU A 98 6.18 6.62 -9.18
C LEU A 98 4.97 6.27 -8.31
N ARG A 99 5.15 5.37 -7.34
CA ARG A 99 4.10 5.01 -6.37
C ARG A 99 3.68 6.20 -5.53
N THR A 100 4.63 6.85 -4.87
CA THR A 100 4.35 8.01 -4.01
C THR A 100 3.80 9.20 -4.79
N GLN A 101 4.18 9.38 -6.07
CA GLN A 101 3.60 10.41 -6.93
C GLN A 101 2.10 10.18 -7.18
N THR A 102 1.70 8.96 -7.52
CA THR A 102 0.27 8.65 -7.75
C THR A 102 -0.54 8.65 -6.45
N GLU A 103 0.05 8.22 -5.34
CA GLU A 103 -0.54 8.31 -4.01
C GLU A 103 -0.78 9.78 -3.61
N ALA A 104 0.24 10.63 -3.70
CA ALA A 104 0.13 12.06 -3.41
C ALA A 104 -0.88 12.77 -4.34
N MET A 105 -0.93 12.38 -5.61
CA MET A 105 -1.91 12.90 -6.56
C MET A 105 -3.34 12.55 -6.13
N SER A 106 -3.61 11.32 -5.72
CA SER A 106 -4.94 10.91 -5.26
C SER A 106 -5.40 11.71 -4.03
N ALA A 107 -4.48 11.97 -3.09
CA ALA A 107 -4.76 12.79 -1.92
C ALA A 107 -5.01 14.27 -2.26
N ALA A 108 -4.23 14.83 -3.20
CA ALA A 108 -4.42 16.20 -3.67
C ALA A 108 -5.79 16.38 -4.31
N LEU A 109 -6.20 15.46 -5.19
CA LEU A 109 -7.52 15.46 -5.83
C LEU A 109 -8.67 15.23 -4.83
N ALA A 110 -8.41 14.44 -3.78
CA ALA A 110 -9.35 14.28 -2.68
C ALA A 110 -9.44 15.50 -1.75
N GLY A 111 -8.62 16.53 -1.98
CA GLY A 111 -8.67 17.81 -1.25
C GLY A 111 -8.27 17.69 0.22
N VAL A 112 -7.22 16.94 0.55
CA VAL A 112 -6.66 16.91 1.91
C VAL A 112 -5.99 18.25 2.25
N ASP A 113 -5.94 18.60 3.54
CA ASP A 113 -5.41 19.91 3.98
C ASP A 113 -3.88 19.97 3.92
N SER A 114 -3.21 18.83 4.07
CA SER A 114 -1.75 18.73 3.97
C SER A 114 -1.31 17.31 3.60
N ILE A 115 -0.14 17.21 2.94
CA ILE A 115 0.43 15.95 2.48
C ILE A 115 1.88 15.85 2.92
N THR A 116 2.29 14.67 3.36
CA THR A 116 3.70 14.27 3.45
C THR A 116 3.96 13.17 2.44
N VAL A 117 4.97 13.36 1.59
CA VAL A 117 5.46 12.34 0.67
C VAL A 117 6.67 11.67 1.29
N THR A 118 6.60 10.37 1.47
CA THR A 118 7.70 9.56 2.00
C THR A 118 8.81 9.44 0.95
N PRO A 119 10.08 9.71 1.28
CA PRO A 119 11.20 9.50 0.38
C PRO A 119 11.29 8.05 -0.10
N PHE A 120 11.69 7.83 -1.36
CA PHE A 120 11.67 6.53 -2.03
C PHE A 120 12.57 5.48 -1.38
N ASP A 121 13.59 5.91 -0.66
CA ASP A 121 14.62 5.09 -0.02
C ASP A 121 14.33 4.78 1.46
N LYS A 122 13.27 5.33 2.03
CA LYS A 122 12.90 5.21 3.45
C LYS A 122 12.85 3.78 3.97
N VAL A 123 12.57 2.82 3.10
CA VAL A 123 12.37 1.40 3.48
C VAL A 123 13.67 0.60 3.59
N TYR A 124 14.81 1.17 3.20
CA TYR A 124 16.11 0.48 3.27
C TYR A 124 17.28 1.34 3.76
N GLN A 125 17.08 2.64 3.92
CA GLN A 125 18.08 3.53 4.51
C GLN A 125 17.42 4.77 5.14
N ASN A 126 18.19 5.51 5.92
CA ASN A 126 17.76 6.84 6.33
C ASN A 126 17.80 7.76 5.11
N PRO A 127 16.69 8.47 4.79
CA PRO A 127 16.66 9.40 3.68
C PRO A 127 17.78 10.45 3.76
N ASP A 128 18.34 10.75 2.60
CA ASP A 128 19.32 11.81 2.44
C ASP A 128 18.73 13.10 1.85
N GLU A 129 19.53 14.14 1.70
CA GLU A 129 19.08 15.42 1.13
C GLU A 129 18.52 15.26 -0.29
N PHE A 130 19.05 14.32 -1.08
CA PHE A 130 18.59 14.06 -2.43
C PHE A 130 17.19 13.43 -2.45
N SER A 131 16.98 12.36 -1.69
CA SER A 131 15.71 11.67 -1.62
C SER A 131 14.60 12.52 -0.98
N GLU A 132 14.93 13.29 0.06
CA GLU A 132 14.00 14.26 0.67
C GLU A 132 13.63 15.39 -0.28
N ARG A 133 14.59 15.89 -1.08
CA ARG A 133 14.33 16.88 -2.10
C ARG A 133 13.38 16.37 -3.18
N LEU A 134 13.55 15.14 -3.63
CA LEU A 134 12.64 14.52 -4.61
C LEU A 134 11.23 14.40 -4.04
N ALA A 135 11.07 13.92 -2.81
CA ALA A 135 9.77 13.80 -2.15
C ALA A 135 9.04 15.14 -2.02
N ARG A 136 9.78 16.22 -1.70
CA ARG A 136 9.23 17.58 -1.70
C ARG A 136 8.87 18.05 -3.11
N ASN A 137 9.74 17.80 -4.09
CA ASN A 137 9.50 18.23 -5.47
C ASN A 137 8.29 17.53 -6.09
N GLN A 138 7.97 16.31 -5.71
CA GLN A 138 6.73 15.65 -6.14
C GLN A 138 5.49 16.49 -5.77
N GLN A 139 5.44 17.06 -4.58
CA GLN A 139 4.32 17.91 -4.16
C GLN A 139 4.32 19.25 -4.91
N LEU A 140 5.49 19.85 -5.12
CA LEU A 140 5.62 21.09 -5.88
C LEU A 140 5.18 20.89 -7.35
N LEU A 141 5.52 19.75 -7.96
CA LEU A 141 5.10 19.40 -9.30
C LEU A 141 3.55 19.31 -9.40
N LEU A 142 2.89 18.65 -8.43
CA LEU A 142 1.43 18.57 -8.39
C LEU A 142 0.78 19.94 -8.27
N LYS A 143 1.41 20.87 -7.55
CA LYS A 143 0.90 22.22 -7.34
C LYS A 143 1.24 23.17 -8.50
N GLU A 144 2.51 23.31 -8.84
CA GLU A 144 3.00 24.38 -9.71
C GLU A 144 2.91 24.02 -11.22
N GLU A 145 3.07 22.74 -11.58
CA GLU A 145 3.02 22.29 -12.97
C GLU A 145 1.68 21.64 -13.32
N SER A 146 1.14 20.82 -12.43
CA SER A 146 -0.12 20.11 -12.66
C SER A 146 -1.35 20.90 -12.19
N HIS A 147 -1.16 21.96 -11.42
CA HIS A 147 -2.21 22.88 -10.94
C HIS A 147 -3.39 22.19 -10.21
N LEU A 148 -3.12 21.10 -9.49
CA LEU A 148 -4.17 20.34 -8.81
C LEU A 148 -4.76 21.10 -7.60
N ASP A 149 -4.13 22.17 -7.16
CA ASP A 149 -4.61 23.07 -6.11
C ASP A 149 -5.69 24.07 -6.60
N LYS A 150 -5.97 24.13 -7.90
CA LYS A 150 -6.92 25.09 -8.49
C LYS A 150 -8.35 24.58 -8.59
N VAL A 151 -8.58 23.30 -8.31
CA VAL A 151 -9.89 22.65 -8.47
C VAL A 151 -10.32 22.05 -7.14
N VAL A 152 -11.58 22.30 -6.76
CA VAL A 152 -12.19 21.72 -5.57
C VAL A 152 -13.03 20.52 -5.96
N ASP A 153 -12.78 19.37 -5.32
CA ASP A 153 -13.46 18.08 -5.54
C ASP A 153 -13.67 17.73 -7.03
N PRO A 154 -12.58 17.60 -7.82
CA PRO A 154 -12.70 17.33 -9.26
C PRO A 154 -13.29 15.96 -9.57
N ALA A 155 -13.41 15.09 -8.59
CA ALA A 155 -14.05 13.78 -8.71
C ALA A 155 -15.57 13.83 -8.52
N ALA A 156 -16.14 14.97 -8.11
CA ALA A 156 -17.57 15.15 -7.94
C ALA A 156 -18.33 14.89 -9.25
N GLY A 157 -19.44 14.16 -9.15
CA GLY A 157 -20.28 13.80 -10.30
C GLY A 157 -19.75 12.61 -11.12
N SER A 158 -18.59 12.06 -10.81
CA SER A 158 -18.14 10.79 -11.38
C SER A 158 -18.98 9.64 -10.81
N TYR A 159 -19.79 8.98 -11.61
CA TYR A 159 -20.63 7.86 -11.15
C TYR A 159 -19.87 6.81 -10.37
N TYR A 160 -18.67 6.48 -10.83
CA TYR A 160 -17.80 5.49 -10.17
C TYR A 160 -17.35 5.95 -8.78
N VAL A 161 -16.83 7.18 -8.69
CA VAL A 161 -16.32 7.71 -7.42
C VAL A 161 -17.45 7.97 -6.43
N GLU A 162 -18.62 8.47 -6.89
CA GLU A 162 -19.78 8.67 -6.03
C GLU A 162 -20.30 7.36 -5.44
N ASN A 163 -20.48 6.33 -6.27
CA ASN A 163 -20.91 5.01 -5.81
C ASN A 163 -19.89 4.38 -4.85
N LEU A 164 -18.58 4.49 -5.16
CA LEU A 164 -17.52 3.98 -4.31
C LEU A 164 -17.48 4.72 -2.97
N THR A 165 -17.68 6.04 -2.95
CA THR A 165 -17.76 6.86 -1.73
C THR A 165 -18.89 6.38 -0.82
N VAL A 166 -20.08 6.17 -1.38
CA VAL A 166 -21.24 5.70 -0.60
C VAL A 166 -21.01 4.28 -0.07
N ALA A 167 -20.48 3.38 -0.89
CA ALA A 167 -20.19 2.01 -0.48
C ALA A 167 -19.14 1.95 0.65
N ILE A 168 -18.06 2.73 0.55
CA ILE A 168 -17.05 2.83 1.63
C ILE A 168 -17.67 3.44 2.88
N ALA A 169 -18.46 4.50 2.75
CA ALA A 169 -19.10 5.14 3.89
C ALA A 169 -20.04 4.17 4.63
N GLN A 170 -20.84 3.39 3.91
CA GLN A 170 -21.74 2.42 4.52
C GLN A 170 -20.96 1.34 5.27
N GLN A 171 -19.96 0.71 4.64
CA GLN A 171 -19.17 -0.33 5.30
C GLN A 171 -18.38 0.21 6.51
N ALA A 172 -17.84 1.42 6.41
CA ALA A 172 -17.15 2.05 7.53
C ALA A 172 -18.10 2.41 8.67
N TRP A 173 -19.34 2.79 8.35
CA TRP A 173 -20.38 3.06 9.33
C TRP A 173 -20.81 1.79 10.07
N ASP A 174 -21.02 0.70 9.35
CA ASP A 174 -21.36 -0.60 9.95
C ASP A 174 -20.27 -1.07 10.92
N LEU A 175 -18.99 -0.97 10.52
CA LEU A 175 -17.85 -1.27 11.41
C LEU A 175 -17.79 -0.31 12.62
N PHE A 176 -18.12 0.97 12.43
CA PHE A 176 -18.19 1.93 13.52
C PHE A 176 -19.25 1.54 14.54
N LEU A 177 -20.46 1.17 14.10
CA LEU A 177 -21.54 0.73 14.97
C LEU A 177 -21.15 -0.55 15.74
N GLU A 178 -20.51 -1.53 15.08
CA GLU A 178 -20.00 -2.73 15.76
C GLU A 178 -19.02 -2.42 16.90
N VAL A 179 -18.18 -1.37 16.72
CA VAL A 179 -17.23 -0.92 17.75
C VAL A 179 -17.96 -0.20 18.89
N GLU A 180 -18.93 0.65 18.57
CA GLU A 180 -19.73 1.35 19.58
C GLU A 180 -20.57 0.37 20.42
N ASP A 181 -21.17 -0.66 19.80
CA ASP A 181 -21.92 -1.73 20.50
C ASP A 181 -21.04 -2.54 21.48
N LYS A 182 -19.73 -2.59 21.26
CA LYS A 182 -18.75 -3.21 22.16
C LYS A 182 -18.25 -2.28 23.28
N GLY A 183 -18.84 -1.12 23.44
CA GLY A 183 -18.49 -0.12 24.45
C GLY A 183 -17.53 0.96 23.97
N GLY A 184 -17.40 1.13 22.67
CA GLY A 184 -16.58 2.16 22.02
C GLY A 184 -15.16 1.71 21.68
N PHE A 185 -14.43 2.62 21.05
CA PHE A 185 -13.11 2.31 20.50
C PHE A 185 -12.08 1.93 21.57
N TYR A 186 -12.08 2.58 22.73
CA TYR A 186 -11.14 2.29 23.82
C TYR A 186 -11.32 0.85 24.34
N MET A 187 -12.55 0.42 24.56
CA MET A 187 -12.85 -0.94 25.01
C MET A 187 -12.49 -1.99 23.94
N ALA A 188 -12.79 -1.71 22.67
CA ALA A 188 -12.43 -2.59 21.56
C ALA A 188 -10.89 -2.70 21.37
N LEU A 189 -10.14 -1.61 21.62
CA LEU A 189 -8.68 -1.59 21.56
C LEU A 189 -8.06 -2.41 22.70
N THR A 190 -8.53 -2.22 23.94
CA THR A 190 -8.03 -2.97 25.11
C THR A 190 -8.37 -4.46 25.03
N ALA A 191 -9.53 -4.79 24.46
CA ALA A 191 -9.93 -6.18 24.18
C ALA A 191 -9.16 -6.83 23.02
N GLY A 192 -8.37 -6.07 22.24
CA GLY A 192 -7.60 -6.58 21.10
C GLY A 192 -8.41 -6.82 19.83
N THR A 193 -9.69 -6.48 19.78
CA THR A 193 -10.57 -6.75 18.62
C THR A 193 -10.19 -5.91 17.40
N VAL A 194 -9.77 -4.66 17.60
CA VAL A 194 -9.28 -3.78 16.52
C VAL A 194 -8.00 -4.35 15.91
N GLN A 195 -7.05 -4.77 16.77
CA GLN A 195 -5.78 -5.34 16.33
C GLN A 195 -5.99 -6.66 15.56
N ALA A 196 -6.92 -7.49 16.03
CA ALA A 196 -7.25 -8.74 15.34
C ALA A 196 -7.80 -8.48 13.93
N ALA A 197 -8.71 -7.53 13.78
CA ALA A 197 -9.27 -7.15 12.47
C ALA A 197 -8.19 -6.59 11.51
N VAL A 198 -7.32 -5.70 12.01
CA VAL A 198 -6.21 -5.14 11.22
C VAL A 198 -5.22 -6.23 10.81
N ASN A 199 -4.83 -7.12 11.73
CA ASN A 199 -3.90 -8.22 11.45
C ASN A 199 -4.49 -9.22 10.44
N ALA A 200 -5.79 -9.51 10.52
CA ALA A 200 -6.48 -10.37 9.56
C ALA A 200 -6.48 -9.75 8.15
N SER A 201 -6.74 -8.45 8.04
CA SER A 201 -6.66 -7.71 6.77
C SER A 201 -5.25 -7.72 6.21
N CYS A 202 -4.24 -7.48 7.04
CA CYS A 202 -2.83 -7.53 6.66
C CYS A 202 -2.46 -8.92 6.13
N ALA A 203 -2.82 -9.99 6.84
CA ALA A 203 -2.56 -11.37 6.41
C ALA A 203 -3.24 -11.71 5.08
N ALA A 204 -4.46 -11.23 4.85
CA ALA A 204 -5.17 -11.42 3.58
C ALA A 204 -4.44 -10.74 2.42
N ARG A 205 -3.92 -9.52 2.62
CA ARG A 205 -3.13 -8.80 1.61
C ARG A 205 -1.80 -9.49 1.34
N HIS A 206 -1.05 -9.91 2.36
CA HIS A 206 0.18 -10.70 2.19
C HIS A 206 -0.08 -11.98 1.39
N LYS A 207 -1.18 -12.68 1.67
CA LYS A 207 -1.59 -13.85 0.88
C LYS A 207 -1.88 -13.49 -0.59
N ALA A 208 -2.51 -12.36 -0.84
CA ALA A 208 -2.77 -11.89 -2.22
C ALA A 208 -1.45 -11.56 -2.95
N VAL A 209 -0.48 -10.94 -2.27
CA VAL A 209 0.87 -10.67 -2.80
C VAL A 209 1.61 -11.98 -3.07
N ALA A 210 1.60 -12.94 -2.13
CA ALA A 210 2.22 -14.25 -2.30
C ALA A 210 1.64 -15.03 -3.49
N GLN A 211 0.33 -14.91 -3.71
CA GLN A 211 -0.37 -15.50 -4.87
C GLN A 211 -0.24 -14.67 -6.15
N ARG A 212 0.49 -13.56 -6.13
CA ARG A 212 0.65 -12.62 -7.26
C ARG A 212 -0.68 -12.03 -7.77
N LYS A 213 -1.72 -12.02 -6.93
CA LYS A 213 -3.00 -11.34 -7.19
C LYS A 213 -2.90 -9.84 -6.94
N GLU A 214 -2.13 -9.44 -5.94
CA GLU A 214 -1.69 -8.05 -5.72
C GLU A 214 -0.26 -7.93 -6.25
N VAL A 215 -0.08 -7.10 -7.28
CA VAL A 215 1.21 -6.97 -7.98
C VAL A 215 2.04 -5.86 -7.35
N LEU A 216 3.27 -6.20 -7.01
CA LEU A 216 4.33 -5.26 -6.62
C LEU A 216 5.41 -5.28 -7.70
N LEU A 217 5.40 -4.26 -8.54
CA LEU A 217 6.32 -4.12 -9.67
C LEU A 217 7.78 -4.20 -9.18
N GLY A 218 8.59 -4.99 -9.87
CA GLY A 218 9.99 -5.20 -9.51
C GLY A 218 10.23 -6.21 -8.38
N THR A 219 9.19 -6.63 -7.67
CA THR A 219 9.28 -7.52 -6.50
C THR A 219 8.67 -8.90 -6.75
N ASN A 220 7.34 -9.01 -6.87
CA ASN A 220 6.67 -10.27 -7.16
C ASN A 220 6.27 -10.43 -8.63
N GLN A 221 6.42 -9.37 -9.42
CA GLN A 221 6.30 -9.39 -10.89
C GLN A 221 7.26 -8.38 -11.51
N PHE A 222 7.67 -8.66 -12.76
CA PHE A 222 8.56 -7.82 -13.55
C PHE A 222 9.88 -7.48 -12.84
N PRO A 223 10.63 -8.49 -12.36
CA PRO A 223 11.87 -8.24 -11.64
C PRO A 223 12.93 -7.66 -12.57
N ASN A 224 13.78 -6.78 -12.03
CA ASN A 224 15.01 -6.38 -12.71
C ASN A 224 16.05 -7.49 -12.49
N PHE A 225 16.37 -8.25 -13.55
CA PHE A 225 17.28 -9.40 -13.49
C PHE A 225 18.73 -9.03 -13.20
N SER A 226 19.14 -7.80 -13.52
CA SER A 226 20.49 -7.30 -13.31
C SER A 226 20.69 -6.65 -11.94
N GLU A 227 19.61 -6.31 -11.24
CA GLU A 227 19.69 -5.66 -9.94
C GLU A 227 20.13 -6.64 -8.85
N LYS A 228 20.98 -6.15 -7.97
CA LYS A 228 21.35 -6.79 -6.70
C LYS A 228 21.04 -5.84 -5.56
N ALA A 229 20.72 -6.40 -4.40
CA ALA A 229 20.45 -5.60 -3.20
C ALA A 229 21.69 -4.77 -2.81
N GLY A 230 22.90 -5.32 -2.97
CA GLY A 230 24.10 -4.65 -2.53
C GLY A 230 24.09 -4.44 -1.01
N GLU A 231 24.25 -3.20 -0.57
CA GLU A 231 24.23 -2.82 0.84
C GLU A 231 22.82 -2.52 1.36
N LYS A 232 21.80 -2.55 0.49
CA LYS A 232 20.41 -2.29 0.90
C LYS A 232 19.94 -3.38 1.87
N LYS A 233 19.41 -2.96 3.00
CA LYS A 233 18.76 -3.83 4.00
C LYS A 233 17.39 -3.26 4.34
N PRO A 234 16.38 -4.11 4.59
CA PRO A 234 15.12 -3.61 5.10
C PRO A 234 15.38 -2.76 6.34
N ALA A 235 14.81 -1.54 6.36
CA ALA A 235 14.85 -0.75 7.57
C ALA A 235 14.06 -1.50 8.64
N ASP A 236 14.67 -1.71 9.81
CA ASP A 236 14.04 -2.41 10.91
C ASP A 236 12.75 -1.70 11.30
N ALA A 237 11.64 -2.42 11.18
CA ALA A 237 10.34 -1.94 11.64
C ALA A 237 10.22 -1.99 13.17
N ASP A 238 11.28 -2.40 13.85
CA ASP A 238 11.29 -2.49 15.31
C ASP A 238 11.30 -1.09 15.93
N CYS A 239 10.19 -0.81 16.59
CA CYS A 239 10.15 0.29 17.55
C CYS A 239 11.17 0.00 18.65
N SER A 240 12.32 0.66 18.60
CA SER A 240 13.36 0.60 19.62
C SER A 240 12.97 1.32 20.93
N CYS A 241 11.73 1.74 21.08
CA CYS A 241 11.23 2.20 22.36
C CYS A 241 11.14 0.98 23.30
N GLY A 242 11.99 0.91 24.28
CA GLY A 242 11.97 -0.12 25.35
C GLY A 242 10.74 -0.05 26.26
N CYS A 243 9.60 0.32 25.70
CA CYS A 243 8.32 0.38 26.38
C CYS A 243 7.74 -1.02 26.50
N GLU A 244 7.98 -1.67 27.63
CA GLU A 244 7.25 -2.89 28.03
C GLU A 244 5.77 -2.58 28.33
N HIS A 245 4.98 -2.16 27.38
CA HIS A 245 3.53 -2.09 27.52
C HIS A 245 2.91 -3.45 27.19
N LYS A 246 2.90 -4.34 28.16
CA LYS A 246 2.34 -5.71 28.05
C LYS A 246 0.79 -5.75 28.09
N GLU A 247 0.12 -4.63 28.33
CA GLU A 247 -1.34 -4.63 28.57
C GLU A 247 -2.18 -4.58 27.30
N ILE A 248 -1.67 -4.05 26.19
CA ILE A 248 -2.41 -3.92 24.94
C ILE A 248 -1.64 -4.61 23.81
N ALA A 249 -2.33 -5.49 23.09
CA ALA A 249 -1.76 -6.14 21.91
C ALA A 249 -1.39 -5.10 20.84
N THR A 250 -0.21 -5.24 20.23
CA THR A 250 0.26 -4.35 19.18
C THR A 250 -0.17 -4.84 17.79
N VAL A 251 -0.32 -3.92 16.85
CA VAL A 251 -0.53 -4.23 15.43
C VAL A 251 0.83 -4.57 14.81
N LYS A 252 0.89 -5.69 14.08
CA LYS A 252 2.10 -6.08 13.34
C LYS A 252 2.09 -5.38 11.98
N LEU A 253 2.92 -4.35 11.86
CA LEU A 253 3.07 -3.61 10.60
C LEU A 253 4.22 -4.22 9.79
N GLN A 254 3.89 -4.85 8.67
CA GLN A 254 4.86 -5.40 7.72
C GLN A 254 4.56 -4.83 6.33
N ARG A 255 5.62 -4.56 5.54
CA ARG A 255 5.47 -4.14 4.15
C ARG A 255 5.04 -5.34 3.29
N ALA A 256 4.22 -5.07 2.28
CA ALA A 256 3.73 -6.11 1.38
C ALA A 256 4.85 -6.89 0.65
N ALA A 257 6.01 -6.25 0.46
CA ALA A 257 7.17 -6.81 -0.22
C ALA A 257 8.06 -7.70 0.68
N SER A 258 7.90 -7.65 2.01
CA SER A 258 8.87 -8.18 2.99
C SER A 258 9.23 -9.64 2.78
N GLU A 259 8.28 -10.50 2.45
CA GLU A 259 8.51 -11.94 2.27
C GLU A 259 9.30 -12.23 0.97
N PHE A 260 8.96 -11.56 -0.13
CA PHE A 260 9.70 -11.68 -1.39
C PHE A 260 11.11 -11.10 -1.28
N GLU A 261 11.25 -9.98 -0.57
CA GLU A 261 12.54 -9.36 -0.33
C GLU A 261 13.44 -10.26 0.52
N ALA A 262 12.91 -10.87 1.57
CA ALA A 262 13.65 -11.81 2.42
C ALA A 262 14.15 -13.01 1.59
N LEU A 263 13.27 -13.62 0.78
CA LEU A 263 13.61 -14.72 -0.10
C LEU A 263 14.74 -14.34 -1.10
N ARG A 264 14.60 -13.17 -1.74
CA ARG A 264 15.60 -12.72 -2.72
C ARG A 264 16.93 -12.37 -2.06
N LEU A 265 16.90 -11.73 -0.88
CA LEU A 265 18.12 -11.42 -0.12
C LEU A 265 18.85 -12.70 0.31
N GLU A 266 18.12 -13.72 0.75
CA GLU A 266 18.69 -15.02 1.09
C GLU A 266 19.33 -15.68 -0.12
N THR A 267 18.67 -15.65 -1.28
CA THR A 267 19.21 -16.16 -2.55
C THR A 267 20.48 -15.43 -2.98
N GLU A 268 20.50 -14.10 -2.82
CA GLU A 268 21.68 -13.28 -3.17
C GLU A 268 22.86 -13.46 -2.18
N ALA A 269 22.56 -13.80 -0.92
CA ALA A 269 23.57 -14.09 0.11
C ALA A 269 24.16 -15.52 0.00
N ALA A 270 23.56 -16.40 -0.77
CA ALA A 270 24.03 -17.76 -0.95
C ALA A 270 25.43 -17.78 -1.60
N ALA A 271 26.27 -18.75 -1.23
CA ALA A 271 27.63 -18.91 -1.77
C ALA A 271 27.67 -19.03 -3.31
N LYS A 272 26.61 -19.59 -3.89
CA LYS A 272 26.37 -19.68 -5.33
C LYS A 272 24.95 -19.25 -5.60
N ARG A 273 24.75 -18.24 -6.47
CA ARG A 273 23.42 -17.85 -6.94
C ARG A 273 22.87 -18.98 -7.81
N PRO A 274 21.68 -19.54 -7.50
CA PRO A 274 21.07 -20.59 -8.31
C PRO A 274 20.81 -20.10 -9.74
N LYS A 275 21.10 -20.96 -10.71
CA LYS A 275 20.92 -20.68 -12.13
C LYS A 275 19.79 -21.53 -12.71
N ALA A 276 18.79 -20.86 -13.28
CA ALA A 276 17.65 -21.48 -13.93
C ALA A 276 17.77 -21.32 -15.46
N PHE A 277 17.74 -22.43 -16.17
CA PHE A 277 17.82 -22.49 -17.62
C PHE A 277 16.45 -22.82 -18.20
N MET A 278 16.00 -22.01 -19.15
CA MET A 278 14.73 -22.24 -19.85
C MET A 278 14.99 -23.16 -21.06
N LEU A 279 14.60 -24.42 -20.97
CA LEU A 279 14.62 -25.33 -22.11
C LEU A 279 13.34 -25.12 -22.93
N THR A 280 13.43 -24.23 -23.93
CA THR A 280 12.30 -23.84 -24.78
C THR A 280 12.29 -24.70 -26.04
N ILE A 281 11.18 -25.43 -26.30
CA ILE A 281 11.06 -26.35 -27.44
C ILE A 281 9.61 -26.38 -27.94
N GLY A 282 9.38 -26.79 -29.16
CA GLY A 282 8.04 -26.95 -29.75
C GLY A 282 7.40 -25.64 -30.19
N ASN A 283 6.08 -25.51 -30.01
CA ASN A 283 5.28 -24.39 -30.48
C ASN A 283 5.82 -23.03 -30.01
N LEU A 284 6.16 -22.15 -30.94
CA LEU A 284 6.84 -20.86 -30.66
C LEU A 284 6.05 -19.98 -29.66
N ALA A 285 4.75 -19.82 -29.85
CA ALA A 285 3.94 -18.94 -29.01
C ALA A 285 3.83 -19.48 -27.59
N MET A 286 3.62 -20.78 -27.44
CA MET A 286 3.45 -21.42 -26.13
C MET A 286 4.76 -21.50 -25.36
N ARG A 287 5.87 -21.93 -26.02
CA ARG A 287 7.18 -21.99 -25.37
C ARG A 287 7.64 -20.61 -24.88
N GLN A 288 7.41 -19.54 -25.67
CA GLN A 288 7.74 -18.18 -25.24
C GLN A 288 6.89 -17.71 -24.05
N ALA A 289 5.58 -17.96 -24.06
CA ALA A 289 4.71 -17.60 -22.95
C ALA A 289 5.11 -18.33 -21.65
N ARG A 290 5.44 -19.61 -21.74
CA ARG A 290 5.89 -20.42 -20.60
C ARG A 290 7.25 -19.97 -20.08
N ALA A 291 8.21 -19.71 -20.99
CA ALA A 291 9.52 -19.18 -20.63
C ALA A 291 9.41 -17.81 -19.95
N GLN A 292 8.61 -16.89 -20.51
CA GLN A 292 8.40 -15.59 -19.92
C GLN A 292 7.81 -15.67 -18.51
N PHE A 293 6.83 -16.55 -18.29
CA PHE A 293 6.27 -16.79 -16.97
C PHE A 293 7.34 -17.31 -16.00
N SER A 294 8.09 -18.33 -16.40
CA SER A 294 9.10 -18.97 -15.56
C SER A 294 10.29 -18.06 -15.26
N CYS A 295 10.77 -17.32 -16.25
CA CYS A 295 11.79 -16.27 -16.07
C CYS A 295 11.36 -15.24 -15.03
N ASN A 296 10.14 -14.72 -15.20
CA ASN A 296 9.58 -13.74 -14.27
C ASN A 296 9.44 -14.32 -12.85
N PHE A 297 8.94 -15.54 -12.72
CA PHE A 297 8.72 -16.20 -11.42
C PHE A 297 10.05 -16.45 -10.68
N LEU A 298 11.02 -17.08 -11.34
CA LEU A 298 12.32 -17.39 -10.74
C LEU A 298 13.17 -16.14 -10.52
N GLY A 299 13.06 -15.16 -11.41
CA GLY A 299 13.72 -13.85 -11.25
C GLY A 299 13.25 -13.07 -10.03
N CYS A 300 11.97 -13.18 -9.65
CA CYS A 300 11.46 -12.59 -8.40
C CYS A 300 12.12 -13.20 -7.15
N ALA A 301 12.51 -14.46 -7.21
CA ALA A 301 13.26 -15.14 -6.16
C ALA A 301 14.78 -14.86 -6.21
N GLY A 302 15.23 -14.06 -7.17
CA GLY A 302 16.66 -13.69 -7.30
C GLY A 302 17.52 -14.67 -8.08
N TYR A 303 16.96 -15.67 -8.74
CA TYR A 303 17.72 -16.63 -9.53
C TYR A 303 18.38 -15.97 -10.75
N GLU A 304 19.55 -16.47 -11.15
CA GLU A 304 20.13 -16.17 -12.46
C GLU A 304 19.33 -16.92 -13.52
N VAL A 305 18.72 -16.18 -14.45
CA VAL A 305 17.87 -16.76 -15.48
C VAL A 305 18.60 -16.77 -16.81
N VAL A 306 18.68 -17.93 -17.44
CA VAL A 306 19.20 -18.12 -18.79
C VAL A 306 18.04 -18.44 -19.73
N ASP A 307 17.65 -17.46 -20.52
CA ASP A 307 16.63 -17.58 -21.55
C ASP A 307 17.28 -17.81 -22.93
N ASN A 308 16.49 -18.33 -23.89
CA ASN A 308 16.99 -18.62 -25.23
C ASN A 308 15.84 -18.59 -26.26
N LEU A 309 16.20 -18.68 -27.54
CA LEU A 309 15.25 -18.63 -28.65
C LEU A 309 14.56 -19.97 -28.94
N GLY A 310 15.08 -21.08 -28.41
CA GLY A 310 14.49 -22.41 -28.55
C GLY A 310 15.46 -23.43 -29.17
N PHE A 311 15.17 -24.70 -28.92
CA PHE A 311 15.94 -25.84 -29.37
C PHE A 311 15.14 -26.69 -30.37
N GLU A 312 15.84 -27.38 -31.26
CA GLU A 312 15.22 -28.29 -32.23
C GLU A 312 14.99 -29.69 -31.63
N SER A 313 15.76 -30.07 -30.59
CA SER A 313 15.59 -31.34 -29.87
C SER A 313 15.85 -31.17 -28.37
N VAL A 314 15.33 -32.12 -27.56
CA VAL A 314 15.54 -32.13 -26.11
C VAL A 314 17.01 -32.32 -25.76
N GLU A 315 17.74 -33.18 -26.51
CA GLU A 315 19.16 -33.46 -26.29
C GLU A 315 19.99 -32.19 -26.44
N ALA A 316 19.75 -31.40 -27.50
CA ALA A 316 20.45 -30.13 -27.71
C ALA A 316 20.15 -29.12 -26.57
N GLY A 317 18.90 -29.10 -26.06
CA GLY A 317 18.52 -28.30 -24.92
C GLY A 317 19.22 -28.72 -23.63
N VAL A 318 19.32 -30.03 -23.37
CA VAL A 318 20.02 -30.60 -22.20
C VAL A 318 21.52 -30.32 -22.27
N GLU A 319 22.13 -30.51 -23.42
CA GLU A 319 23.58 -30.21 -23.62
C GLU A 319 23.86 -28.71 -23.34
N ALA A 320 23.00 -27.82 -23.83
CA ALA A 320 23.12 -26.39 -23.58
C ALA A 320 22.95 -26.04 -22.08
N ALA A 321 22.01 -26.69 -21.40
CA ALA A 321 21.76 -26.50 -19.96
C ALA A 321 22.98 -26.98 -19.13
N MET A 322 23.56 -28.12 -19.50
CA MET A 322 24.80 -28.64 -18.89
C MET A 322 25.97 -27.69 -19.12
N ALA A 323 26.14 -27.21 -20.35
CA ALA A 323 27.18 -26.23 -20.68
C ALA A 323 27.02 -24.91 -19.91
N ALA A 324 25.80 -24.49 -19.65
CA ALA A 324 25.47 -23.30 -18.83
C ALA A 324 25.72 -23.54 -17.34
N ASN A 325 26.01 -24.75 -16.89
CA ASN A 325 26.06 -25.16 -15.48
C ASN A 325 24.79 -24.79 -14.73
N ALA A 326 23.62 -25.09 -15.29
CA ALA A 326 22.31 -24.81 -14.71
C ALA A 326 22.06 -25.68 -13.48
N ASP A 327 21.49 -25.08 -12.41
CA ASP A 327 21.09 -25.81 -11.22
C ASP A 327 19.63 -26.31 -11.38
N ILE A 328 18.84 -25.62 -12.20
CA ILE A 328 17.44 -25.94 -12.49
C ILE A 328 17.22 -25.80 -14.00
N VAL A 329 16.57 -26.80 -14.61
CA VAL A 329 16.11 -26.73 -16.01
C VAL A 329 14.59 -26.68 -16.01
N VAL A 330 14.03 -25.69 -16.70
CA VAL A 330 12.59 -25.51 -16.85
C VAL A 330 12.20 -25.81 -18.29
N LEU A 331 11.51 -26.92 -18.50
CA LEU A 331 10.97 -27.28 -19.80
C LEU A 331 9.78 -26.40 -20.16
N CYS A 332 9.85 -25.69 -21.27
CA CYS A 332 8.85 -24.74 -21.76
C CYS A 332 8.36 -25.16 -23.15
N SER A 333 7.13 -25.68 -23.20
CA SER A 333 6.47 -26.11 -24.44
C SER A 333 4.95 -25.90 -24.36
N SER A 334 4.19 -26.42 -25.32
CA SER A 334 2.72 -26.50 -25.24
C SER A 334 2.26 -27.69 -24.41
N ASP A 335 1.01 -27.64 -23.93
CA ASP A 335 0.46 -28.72 -23.08
C ASP A 335 0.44 -30.07 -23.81
N ASP A 336 0.15 -30.05 -25.11
CA ASP A 336 0.09 -31.27 -25.94
C ASP A 336 1.49 -31.86 -26.19
N GLU A 337 2.52 -31.01 -26.29
CA GLU A 337 3.89 -31.42 -26.60
C GLU A 337 4.70 -31.89 -25.39
N TYR A 338 4.24 -31.60 -24.15
CA TYR A 338 4.92 -32.11 -22.94
C TYR A 338 4.94 -33.63 -22.86
N VAL A 339 3.95 -34.30 -23.46
CA VAL A 339 3.91 -35.77 -23.49
C VAL A 339 5.09 -36.36 -24.27
N ASP A 340 5.55 -35.62 -25.29
CA ASP A 340 6.65 -36.06 -26.15
C ASP A 340 8.03 -35.66 -25.61
N TYR A 341 8.10 -34.49 -24.92
CA TYR A 341 9.37 -33.90 -24.50
C TYR A 341 9.74 -34.15 -23.03
N ALA A 342 8.80 -34.53 -22.19
CA ALA A 342 9.03 -34.72 -20.74
C ALA A 342 9.27 -36.18 -20.33
N VAL A 343 9.43 -37.11 -21.30
CA VAL A 343 9.62 -38.54 -21.04
C VAL A 343 11.10 -38.90 -20.98
#